data_e848dccf8ac777000a9bf9caef22b6b5
#
_entry.id   e848dccf8ac777000a9bf9caef22b6b5
#
_cell.length_a   1.000
_cell.length_b   1.000
_cell.length_c   1.000
_cell.angle_alpha   90.00
_cell.angle_beta   90.00
_cell.angle_gamma   90.00
#
_symmetry.space_group_name_H-M   'P 1'
#
loop_
_entity.id
_entity.type
_entity.pdbx_description
1 polymer ?
#
loop_
_entity_poly.entity_id
_entity_poly.type
_entity_poly.pdbx_seq_one_letter_code
_entity_poly.pdbx_strand_id
1 'polypeptide(L)'
;MSARLKEQYESEIAPALIEQLGLDNVMRVPRLQKIVVNMGVGEAAQDAKQIDSAVDELRIITGQQPKVSYATKSISNFKLREGVPVGASVTLRGARMWEFFDRLIALAIPRIRDFRGLNPKGFDGHGNYSFGVTEQLIFPEIDYDKVSTVRGMDITFVTSAESDDHGRALLDSFGFPFRREQAGV
;
A
#
# COMPACT_ATOMS: atom_id res chain seq x y z
N MET A 1 -13.12 18.98 4.71
CA MET A 1 -12.32 18.60 5.89
C MET A 1 -10.99 18.08 5.41
N SER A 2 -9.91 18.54 5.98
CA SER A 2 -8.58 18.01 5.69
C SER A 2 -8.41 16.67 6.41
N ALA A 3 -7.67 15.73 5.82
CA ALA A 3 -7.41 14.44 6.46
C ALA A 3 -6.43 14.66 7.64
N ARG A 4 -6.70 14.02 8.79
CA ARG A 4 -5.94 14.17 10.04
C ARG A 4 -4.42 14.03 9.84
N LEU A 5 -3.98 12.99 9.13
CA LEU A 5 -2.55 12.76 8.89
C LEU A 5 -1.93 13.79 7.94
N LYS A 6 -2.71 14.42 7.07
CA LYS A 6 -2.22 15.52 6.24
C LYS A 6 -1.92 16.76 7.08
N GLU A 7 -2.83 17.12 7.98
CA GLU A 7 -2.63 18.24 8.92
C GLU A 7 -1.42 17.99 9.82
N GLN A 8 -1.30 16.78 10.35
CA GLN A 8 -0.14 16.37 11.14
C GLN A 8 1.18 16.44 10.35
N TYR A 9 1.16 16.05 9.08
CA TYR A 9 2.33 16.17 8.22
C TYR A 9 2.74 17.63 8.04
N GLU A 10 1.80 18.52 7.75
CA GLU A 10 2.08 19.93 7.49
C GLU A 10 2.52 20.70 8.75
N SER A 11 1.94 20.38 9.92
CA SER A 11 2.18 21.10 11.18
C SER A 11 3.38 20.59 11.99
N GLU A 12 3.62 19.29 11.99
CA GLU A 12 4.58 18.66 12.90
C GLU A 12 5.69 17.89 12.17
N ILE A 13 5.31 17.02 11.22
CA ILE A 13 6.25 16.07 10.62
C ILE A 13 7.22 16.76 9.66
N ALA A 14 6.74 17.64 8.80
CA ALA A 14 7.60 18.30 7.82
C ALA A 14 8.68 19.18 8.49
N PRO A 15 8.39 20.01 9.51
CA PRO A 15 9.43 20.71 10.25
C PRO A 15 10.44 19.77 10.94
N ALA A 16 9.96 18.71 11.59
CA ALA A 16 10.83 17.73 12.26
C ALA A 16 11.77 17.02 11.28
N LEU A 17 11.29 16.67 10.08
CA LEU A 17 12.11 16.05 9.04
C LEU A 17 13.19 16.99 8.49
N ILE A 18 12.94 18.29 8.43
CA ILE A 18 13.97 19.28 8.03
C ILE A 18 15.15 19.24 9.00
N GLU A 19 14.86 19.25 10.30
CA GLU A 19 15.90 19.19 11.35
C GLU A 19 16.61 17.83 11.34
N GLN A 20 15.85 16.75 11.30
CA GLN A 20 16.39 15.39 11.37
C GLN A 20 17.29 15.05 10.17
N LEU A 21 16.92 15.48 8.97
CA LEU A 21 17.65 15.17 7.73
C LEU A 21 18.63 16.28 7.32
N GLY A 22 18.69 17.39 8.06
CA GLY A 22 19.58 18.52 7.76
C GLY A 22 19.32 19.16 6.40
N LEU A 23 18.04 19.33 6.04
CA LEU A 23 17.66 19.84 4.73
C LEU A 23 17.65 21.37 4.69
N ASP A 24 18.37 21.93 3.73
CA ASP A 24 18.43 23.40 3.54
C ASP A 24 17.18 23.97 2.85
N ASN A 25 16.40 23.13 2.17
CA ASN A 25 15.25 23.55 1.38
C ASN A 25 14.00 22.78 1.75
N VAL A 26 12.96 23.51 2.13
CA VAL A 26 11.63 22.94 2.46
C VAL A 26 11.03 22.11 1.31
N MET A 27 11.36 22.44 0.06
CA MET A 27 10.87 21.70 -1.11
C MET A 27 11.49 20.30 -1.27
N ARG A 28 12.60 20.01 -0.57
CA ARG A 28 13.27 18.70 -0.56
C ARG A 28 12.72 17.77 0.53
N VAL A 29 11.84 18.26 1.39
CA VAL A 29 11.23 17.43 2.44
C VAL A 29 10.48 16.26 1.82
N PRO A 30 10.77 15.01 2.23
CA PRO A 30 10.07 13.85 1.72
C PRO A 30 8.57 13.95 2.03
N ARG A 31 7.76 13.67 1.02
CA ARG A 31 6.29 13.67 1.14
C ARG A 31 5.69 12.44 0.45
N LEU A 32 4.56 11.99 0.94
CA LEU A 32 3.80 10.93 0.31
C LEU A 32 3.12 11.50 -0.96
N GLN A 33 3.38 10.88 -2.11
CA GLN A 33 2.85 11.30 -3.41
C GLN A 33 1.61 10.52 -3.82
N LYS A 34 1.67 9.20 -3.67
CA LYS A 34 0.58 8.27 -4.00
C LYS A 34 0.74 6.96 -3.26
N ILE A 35 -0.36 6.24 -3.10
CA ILE A 35 -0.37 4.85 -2.66
C ILE A 35 -0.96 4.01 -3.80
N VAL A 36 -0.27 2.94 -4.15
CA VAL A 36 -0.75 1.98 -5.15
C VAL A 36 -1.09 0.69 -4.42
N VAL A 37 -2.31 0.23 -4.60
CA VAL A 37 -2.78 -1.06 -4.09
C VAL A 37 -3.02 -1.97 -5.29
N ASN A 38 -2.35 -3.12 -5.31
CA ASN A 38 -2.47 -4.10 -6.38
C ASN A 38 -2.92 -5.44 -5.81
N MET A 39 -3.87 -6.08 -6.48
CA MET A 39 -4.33 -7.42 -6.18
C MET A 39 -4.15 -8.30 -7.40
N GLY A 40 -3.24 -9.28 -7.31
CA GLY A 40 -3.04 -10.29 -8.35
C GLY A 40 -4.12 -11.36 -8.26
N VAL A 41 -4.81 -11.64 -9.36
CA VAL A 41 -5.86 -12.66 -9.45
C VAL A 41 -5.51 -13.65 -10.55
N GLY A 42 -4.51 -14.50 -10.30
CA GLY A 42 -4.05 -15.49 -11.28
C GLY A 42 -5.14 -16.50 -11.66
N GLU A 43 -6.05 -16.81 -10.74
CA GLU A 43 -7.19 -17.71 -10.94
C GLU A 43 -8.21 -17.17 -11.95
N ALA A 44 -8.25 -15.84 -12.16
CA ALA A 44 -9.12 -15.21 -13.15
C ALA A 44 -8.83 -15.67 -14.58
N ALA A 45 -7.65 -16.22 -14.84
CA ALA A 45 -7.31 -16.83 -16.12
C ALA A 45 -8.21 -18.05 -16.45
N GLN A 46 -8.73 -18.73 -15.43
CA GLN A 46 -9.61 -19.89 -15.56
C GLN A 46 -11.08 -19.55 -15.28
N ASP A 47 -11.32 -18.63 -14.33
CA ASP A 47 -12.65 -18.17 -13.94
C ASP A 47 -12.70 -16.62 -13.90
N ALA A 48 -13.24 -16.03 -14.94
CA ALA A 48 -13.35 -14.57 -15.07
C ALA A 48 -14.17 -13.90 -13.94
N LYS A 49 -15.07 -14.64 -13.28
CA LYS A 49 -15.86 -14.10 -12.16
C LYS A 49 -14.99 -13.74 -10.94
N GLN A 50 -13.82 -14.35 -10.81
CA GLN A 50 -12.90 -14.06 -9.71
C GLN A 50 -12.38 -12.61 -9.75
N ILE A 51 -12.28 -12.02 -10.95
CA ILE A 51 -11.84 -10.63 -11.08
C ILE A 51 -12.89 -9.65 -10.58
N ASP A 52 -14.18 -9.94 -10.79
CA ASP A 52 -15.26 -9.06 -10.39
C ASP A 52 -15.30 -8.95 -8.85
N SER A 53 -15.16 -10.08 -8.15
CA SER A 53 -15.05 -10.09 -6.69
C SER A 53 -13.85 -9.28 -6.19
N ALA A 54 -12.68 -9.43 -6.81
CA ALA A 54 -11.48 -8.68 -6.45
C ALA A 54 -11.63 -7.17 -6.69
N VAL A 55 -12.30 -6.78 -7.77
CA VAL A 55 -12.61 -5.37 -8.09
C VAL A 55 -13.56 -4.79 -7.05
N ASP A 56 -14.60 -5.50 -6.66
CA ASP A 56 -15.56 -5.06 -5.64
C ASP A 56 -14.90 -4.92 -4.27
N GLU A 57 -14.08 -5.90 -3.86
CA GLU A 57 -13.32 -5.86 -2.62
C GLU A 57 -12.36 -4.65 -2.58
N LEU A 58 -11.56 -4.43 -3.63
CA LEU A 58 -10.67 -3.27 -3.72
C LEU A 58 -11.44 -1.94 -3.73
N ARG A 59 -12.61 -1.90 -4.38
CA ARG A 59 -13.47 -0.72 -4.39
C ARG A 59 -13.98 -0.38 -2.99
N ILE A 60 -14.37 -1.39 -2.22
CA ILE A 60 -14.83 -1.22 -0.83
C ILE A 60 -13.67 -0.72 0.05
N ILE A 61 -12.49 -1.34 -0.05
CA ILE A 61 -11.30 -0.98 0.74
C ILE A 61 -10.82 0.44 0.43
N THR A 62 -10.74 0.79 -0.84
CA THR A 62 -10.09 2.04 -1.28
C THR A 62 -11.07 3.21 -1.51
N GLY A 63 -12.35 2.91 -1.65
CA GLY A 63 -13.36 3.90 -2.01
C GLY A 63 -13.23 4.45 -3.44
N GLN A 64 -12.43 3.79 -4.29
CA GLN A 64 -12.19 4.18 -5.68
C GLN A 64 -12.32 2.99 -6.61
N GLN A 65 -12.84 3.22 -7.82
CA GLN A 65 -12.97 2.19 -8.83
C GLN A 65 -11.59 1.65 -9.26
N PRO A 66 -11.33 0.34 -9.11
CA PRO A 66 -10.08 -0.27 -9.56
C PRO A 66 -9.96 -0.31 -11.08
N LYS A 67 -8.73 -0.28 -11.55
CA LYS A 67 -8.37 -0.59 -12.94
C LYS A 67 -8.10 -2.09 -13.04
N VAL A 68 -8.78 -2.77 -13.95
CA VAL A 68 -8.48 -4.17 -14.29
C VAL A 68 -7.26 -4.22 -15.21
N SER A 69 -6.33 -5.11 -14.88
CA SER A 69 -5.13 -5.38 -15.68
C SER A 69 -5.34 -6.65 -16.50
N TYR A 70 -5.01 -6.57 -17.78
CA TYR A 70 -5.17 -7.68 -18.74
C TYR A 70 -3.81 -8.22 -19.18
N ALA A 71 -3.76 -9.51 -19.46
CA ALA A 71 -2.57 -10.16 -19.97
C ALA A 71 -2.21 -9.61 -21.36
N THR A 72 -0.94 -9.22 -21.53
CA THR A 72 -0.40 -8.68 -22.80
C THR A 72 0.19 -9.75 -23.70
N LYS A 73 0.41 -10.96 -23.20
CA LYS A 73 0.97 -12.11 -23.92
C LYS A 73 0.28 -13.40 -23.50
N SER A 74 0.18 -14.33 -24.44
CA SER A 74 -0.28 -15.69 -24.16
C SER A 74 0.87 -16.56 -23.66
N ILE A 75 0.68 -17.29 -22.56
CA ILE A 75 1.67 -18.19 -21.96
C ILE A 75 0.98 -19.54 -21.70
N SER A 76 1.34 -20.56 -22.47
CA SER A 76 0.69 -21.88 -22.42
C SER A 76 0.87 -22.59 -21.08
N ASN A 77 2.04 -22.47 -20.46
CA ASN A 77 2.34 -23.10 -19.15
C ASN A 77 1.40 -22.61 -18.04
N PHE A 78 0.93 -21.38 -18.11
CA PHE A 78 -0.01 -20.80 -17.16
C PHE A 78 -1.47 -20.83 -17.64
N LYS A 79 -1.74 -21.49 -18.77
CA LYS A 79 -3.06 -21.51 -19.42
C LYS A 79 -3.62 -20.09 -19.65
N LEU A 80 -2.73 -19.13 -19.85
CA LEU A 80 -3.04 -17.72 -20.00
C LEU A 80 -3.11 -17.34 -21.46
N ARG A 81 -4.17 -16.64 -21.85
CA ARG A 81 -4.33 -16.03 -23.16
C ARG A 81 -4.23 -14.51 -23.07
N GLU A 82 -3.75 -13.90 -24.12
CA GLU A 82 -3.77 -12.44 -24.27
C GLU A 82 -5.20 -11.91 -24.13
N GLY A 83 -5.36 -10.76 -23.44
CA GLY A 83 -6.65 -10.13 -23.19
C GLY A 83 -7.45 -10.70 -22.00
N VAL A 84 -6.95 -11.72 -21.32
CA VAL A 84 -7.60 -12.25 -20.10
C VAL A 84 -7.27 -11.36 -18.91
N PRO A 85 -8.24 -11.02 -18.02
CA PRO A 85 -7.97 -10.26 -16.81
C PRO A 85 -7.11 -11.06 -15.83
N VAL A 86 -6.08 -10.45 -15.25
CA VAL A 86 -5.11 -11.09 -14.34
C VAL A 86 -4.94 -10.39 -13.01
N GLY A 87 -5.53 -9.23 -12.84
CA GLY A 87 -5.45 -8.48 -11.59
C GLY A 87 -6.19 -7.16 -11.63
N ALA A 88 -6.26 -6.53 -10.48
CA ALA A 88 -6.85 -5.21 -10.32
C ALA A 88 -5.93 -4.30 -9.50
N SER A 89 -5.88 -3.03 -9.83
CA SER A 89 -5.05 -2.05 -9.12
C SER A 89 -5.75 -0.71 -8.93
N VAL A 90 -5.40 -0.03 -7.84
CA VAL A 90 -5.88 1.32 -7.53
C VAL A 90 -4.70 2.21 -7.21
N THR A 91 -4.73 3.42 -7.74
CA THR A 91 -3.77 4.47 -7.37
C THR A 91 -4.51 5.57 -6.62
N LEU A 92 -4.17 5.75 -5.36
CA LEU A 92 -4.75 6.74 -4.47
C LEU A 92 -3.87 7.97 -4.38
N ARG A 93 -4.50 9.16 -4.47
CA ARG A 93 -3.84 10.47 -4.33
C ARG A 93 -4.70 11.42 -3.51
N GLY A 94 -4.10 12.50 -3.00
CA GLY A 94 -4.80 13.56 -2.29
C GLY A 94 -5.53 13.06 -1.04
N ALA A 95 -6.74 13.53 -0.80
CA ALA A 95 -7.49 13.21 0.41
C ALA A 95 -7.72 11.71 0.60
N ARG A 96 -8.08 10.99 -0.47
CA ARG A 96 -8.31 9.53 -0.41
C ARG A 96 -7.06 8.75 -0.03
N MET A 97 -5.89 9.20 -0.47
CA MET A 97 -4.61 8.62 -0.08
C MET A 97 -4.37 8.75 1.43
N TRP A 98 -4.59 9.94 1.98
CA TRP A 98 -4.40 10.20 3.40
C TRP A 98 -5.38 9.45 4.30
N GLU A 99 -6.66 9.37 3.88
CA GLU A 99 -7.68 8.58 4.58
C GLU A 99 -7.38 7.09 4.56
N PHE A 100 -6.95 6.56 3.42
CA PHE A 100 -6.54 5.17 3.32
C PHE A 100 -5.31 4.89 4.18
N PHE A 101 -4.32 5.79 4.18
CA PHE A 101 -3.10 5.66 4.98
C PHE A 101 -3.40 5.65 6.48
N ASP A 102 -4.28 6.53 6.94
CA ASP A 102 -4.71 6.57 8.35
C ASP A 102 -5.41 5.26 8.76
N ARG A 103 -6.36 4.77 7.97
CA ARG A 103 -7.04 3.50 8.24
C ARG A 103 -6.09 2.31 8.21
N LEU A 104 -5.14 2.31 7.29
CA LEU A 104 -4.15 1.26 7.17
C LEU A 104 -3.29 1.14 8.44
N ILE A 105 -2.75 2.25 8.93
CA ILE A 105 -1.91 2.26 10.13
C ILE A 105 -2.72 1.98 11.39
N ALA A 106 -3.88 2.65 11.54
CA ALA A 106 -4.64 2.61 12.77
C ALA A 106 -5.47 1.32 12.94
N LEU A 107 -5.97 0.76 11.85
CA LEU A 107 -6.95 -0.33 11.89
C LEU A 107 -6.46 -1.61 11.23
N ALA A 108 -5.92 -1.54 10.01
CA ALA A 108 -5.63 -2.73 9.22
C ALA A 108 -4.35 -3.44 9.66
N ILE A 109 -3.23 -2.73 9.80
CA ILE A 109 -1.94 -3.33 10.18
C ILE A 109 -2.00 -4.02 11.54
N PRO A 110 -2.61 -3.47 12.60
CA PRO A 110 -2.73 -4.17 13.89
C PRO A 110 -3.56 -5.46 13.84
N ARG A 111 -4.38 -5.63 12.81
CA ARG A 111 -5.21 -6.85 12.61
C ARG A 111 -4.52 -7.95 11.83
N ILE A 112 -3.30 -7.70 11.34
CA ILE A 112 -2.50 -8.75 10.68
C ILE A 112 -2.20 -9.86 11.70
N ARG A 113 -2.50 -11.10 11.31
CA ARG A 113 -2.21 -12.27 12.16
C ARG A 113 -0.70 -12.37 12.41
N ASP A 114 -0.31 -12.63 13.68
CA ASP A 114 1.09 -12.78 14.11
C ASP A 114 1.99 -11.59 13.70
N PHE A 115 1.44 -10.38 13.76
CA PHE A 115 2.16 -9.19 13.38
C PHE A 115 3.38 -8.94 14.29
N ARG A 116 4.58 -8.91 13.69
CA ARG A 116 5.86 -8.65 14.37
C ARG A 116 6.58 -7.40 13.85
N GLY A 117 5.88 -6.57 13.11
CA GLY A 117 6.42 -5.41 12.41
C GLY A 117 6.68 -5.69 10.92
N LEU A 118 6.64 -4.63 10.14
CA LEU A 118 6.87 -4.67 8.70
C LEU A 118 8.36 -4.75 8.39
N ASN A 119 8.69 -5.41 7.29
CA ASN A 119 10.08 -5.60 6.87
C ASN A 119 10.73 -4.26 6.50
N PRO A 120 11.81 -3.83 7.17
CA PRO A 120 12.49 -2.58 6.84
C PRO A 120 13.21 -2.59 5.48
N LYS A 121 13.38 -3.77 4.87
CA LYS A 121 14.06 -3.95 3.57
C LYS A 121 13.11 -3.85 2.36
N GLY A 122 11.88 -3.41 2.55
CA GLY A 122 10.90 -3.26 1.47
C GLY A 122 11.05 -1.98 0.64
N PHE A 123 12.16 -1.25 0.76
CA PHE A 123 12.48 -0.07 -0.05
C PHE A 123 13.11 -0.45 -1.38
N ASP A 124 12.91 0.38 -2.40
CA ASP A 124 13.33 0.14 -3.80
C ASP A 124 14.67 0.82 -4.20
N GLY A 125 15.34 1.50 -3.27
CA GLY A 125 16.55 2.31 -3.54
C GLY A 125 16.26 3.77 -3.87
N HIS A 126 14.99 4.14 -4.01
CA HIS A 126 14.54 5.50 -4.35
C HIS A 126 13.55 6.07 -3.33
N GLY A 127 13.52 5.52 -2.13
CA GLY A 127 12.65 5.97 -1.04
C GLY A 127 11.18 5.55 -1.16
N ASN A 128 10.82 4.68 -2.09
CA ASN A 128 9.49 4.07 -2.15
C ASN A 128 9.50 2.78 -1.34
N TYR A 129 8.38 2.50 -0.67
CA TYR A 129 8.25 1.33 0.19
C TYR A 129 7.09 0.44 -0.26
N SER A 130 7.33 -0.86 -0.34
CA SER A 130 6.32 -1.85 -0.71
C SER A 130 6.25 -2.98 0.31
N PHE A 131 5.05 -3.43 0.62
CA PHE A 131 4.83 -4.63 1.41
C PHE A 131 3.59 -5.38 0.94
N GLY A 132 3.62 -6.70 1.13
CA GLY A 132 2.50 -7.59 0.83
C GLY A 132 1.65 -7.85 2.07
N VAL A 133 0.35 -7.88 1.87
CA VAL A 133 -0.65 -8.34 2.83
C VAL A 133 -1.20 -9.67 2.32
N THR A 134 -1.23 -10.67 3.17
CA THR A 134 -1.65 -12.03 2.79
C THR A 134 -3.17 -12.18 2.71
N GLU A 135 -3.91 -11.38 3.48
CA GLU A 135 -5.36 -11.51 3.61
C GLU A 135 -6.04 -10.14 3.55
N GLN A 136 -7.02 -9.98 2.65
CA GLN A 136 -7.83 -8.75 2.58
C GLN A 136 -8.73 -8.54 3.81
N LEU A 137 -8.93 -9.57 4.62
CA LEU A 137 -9.76 -9.56 5.83
C LEU A 137 -9.24 -8.67 6.96
N ILE A 138 -8.00 -8.18 6.85
CA ILE A 138 -7.48 -7.19 7.80
C ILE A 138 -8.22 -5.84 7.73
N PHE A 139 -8.85 -5.55 6.61
CA PHE A 139 -9.63 -4.33 6.44
C PHE A 139 -11.02 -4.52 7.04
N PRO A 140 -11.44 -3.64 7.99
CA PRO A 140 -12.73 -3.76 8.68
C PRO A 140 -13.94 -3.56 7.76
N GLU A 141 -13.73 -2.96 6.58
CA GLU A 141 -14.76 -2.72 5.57
C GLU A 141 -15.20 -4.00 4.85
N ILE A 142 -14.36 -5.03 4.91
CA ILE A 142 -14.63 -6.32 4.26
C ILE A 142 -15.46 -7.22 5.20
N ASP A 143 -16.61 -7.63 4.74
CA ASP A 143 -17.49 -8.57 5.41
C ASP A 143 -17.01 -10.01 5.17
N TYR A 144 -16.65 -10.70 6.24
CA TYR A 144 -16.14 -12.08 6.19
C TYR A 144 -17.09 -13.02 5.46
N ASP A 145 -18.42 -12.85 5.65
CA ASP A 145 -19.42 -13.75 5.09
C ASP A 145 -19.58 -13.59 3.55
N LYS A 146 -19.10 -12.47 3.00
CA LYS A 146 -19.18 -12.17 1.57
C LYS A 146 -17.91 -12.52 0.79
N VAL A 147 -16.85 -12.86 1.49
CA VAL A 147 -15.57 -13.21 0.86
C VAL A 147 -15.60 -14.65 0.38
N SER A 148 -15.52 -14.85 -0.94
CA SER A 148 -15.48 -16.17 -1.55
C SER A 148 -14.08 -16.80 -1.50
N THR A 149 -13.05 -15.99 -1.60
CA THR A 149 -11.65 -16.44 -1.65
C THR A 149 -10.76 -15.44 -0.91
N VAL A 150 -9.89 -15.94 -0.04
CA VAL A 150 -8.87 -15.11 0.62
C VAL A 150 -7.81 -14.74 -0.41
N ARG A 151 -7.54 -13.43 -0.56
CA ARG A 151 -6.55 -12.90 -1.51
C ARG A 151 -5.60 -11.97 -0.81
N GLY A 152 -4.34 -12.08 -1.23
CA GLY A 152 -3.32 -11.12 -0.86
C GLY A 152 -3.35 -9.88 -1.74
N MET A 153 -2.70 -8.83 -1.27
CA MET A 153 -2.50 -7.60 -2.03
C MET A 153 -1.15 -6.99 -1.72
N ASP A 154 -0.61 -6.25 -2.67
CA ASP A 154 0.61 -5.47 -2.52
C ASP A 154 0.25 -4.00 -2.36
N ILE A 155 0.83 -3.35 -1.35
CA ILE A 155 0.64 -1.94 -1.06
C ILE A 155 1.98 -1.25 -1.24
N THR A 156 2.04 -0.27 -2.14
CA THR A 156 3.25 0.50 -2.44
C THR A 156 3.03 1.97 -2.11
N PHE A 157 3.88 2.51 -1.25
CA PHE A 157 3.97 3.94 -0.95
C PHE A 157 5.00 4.57 -1.86
N VAL A 158 4.56 5.51 -2.69
CA VAL A 158 5.45 6.29 -3.54
C VAL A 158 5.66 7.65 -2.89
N THR A 159 6.91 7.97 -2.61
CA THR A 159 7.31 9.19 -1.94
C THR A 159 8.12 10.10 -2.87
N SER A 160 8.41 11.32 -2.43
CA SER A 160 9.34 12.22 -3.09
C SER A 160 10.76 12.14 -2.49
N ALA A 161 11.03 11.13 -1.66
CA ALA A 161 12.33 10.95 -1.05
C ALA A 161 13.41 10.67 -2.11
N GLU A 162 14.62 11.18 -1.87
CA GLU A 162 15.77 10.97 -2.76
C GLU A 162 16.49 9.66 -2.44
N SER A 163 16.30 9.12 -1.23
CA SER A 163 16.93 7.90 -0.75
C SER A 163 15.99 7.10 0.16
N ASP A 164 16.34 5.84 0.39
CA ASP A 164 15.58 4.97 1.29
C ASP A 164 15.59 5.46 2.74
N ASP A 165 16.68 6.06 3.19
CA ASP A 165 16.79 6.64 4.53
C ASP A 165 15.79 7.79 4.74
N HIS A 166 15.64 8.66 3.72
CA HIS A 166 14.66 9.73 3.74
C HIS A 166 13.22 9.19 3.69
N GLY A 167 12.98 8.17 2.86
CA GLY A 167 11.68 7.49 2.80
C GLY A 167 11.32 6.80 4.11
N ARG A 168 12.29 6.16 4.75
CA ARG A 168 12.14 5.53 6.06
C ARG A 168 11.83 6.55 7.15
N ALA A 169 12.59 7.64 7.22
CA ALA A 169 12.36 8.72 8.17
C ALA A 169 10.95 9.30 8.04
N LEU A 170 10.45 9.47 6.81
CA LEU A 170 9.08 9.91 6.55
C LEU A 170 8.06 8.94 7.14
N LEU A 171 8.15 7.65 6.83
CA LEU A 171 7.19 6.65 7.30
C LEU A 171 7.27 6.44 8.83
N ASP A 172 8.48 6.43 9.40
CA ASP A 172 8.69 6.36 10.85
C ASP A 172 8.02 7.53 11.58
N SER A 173 8.07 8.75 11.01
CA SER A 173 7.42 9.94 11.59
C SER A 173 5.90 9.83 11.67
N PHE A 174 5.27 9.02 10.81
CA PHE A 174 3.84 8.67 10.90
C PHE A 174 3.53 7.53 11.87
N GLY A 175 4.55 6.98 12.54
CA GLY A 175 4.38 5.82 13.41
C GLY A 175 4.21 4.51 12.66
N PHE A 176 4.77 4.40 11.45
CA PHE A 176 4.72 3.18 10.66
C PHE A 176 5.47 2.05 11.38
N PRO A 177 4.85 0.89 11.64
CA PRO A 177 5.37 -0.12 12.53
C PRO A 177 6.42 -1.01 11.86
N PHE A 178 7.61 -0.47 11.59
CA PHE A 178 8.73 -1.28 11.12
C PHE A 178 9.22 -2.23 12.21
N ARG A 179 9.64 -3.41 11.79
CA ARG A 179 10.31 -4.35 12.64
C ARG A 179 11.64 -3.76 13.12
N ARG A 180 11.82 -3.65 14.43
CA ARG A 180 13.11 -3.28 15.00
C ARG A 180 14.09 -4.42 14.72
N GLU A 181 15.20 -4.13 14.05
CA GLU A 181 16.31 -5.07 13.99
C GLU A 181 16.78 -5.28 15.44
N GLN A 182 16.66 -6.49 15.94
CA GLN A 182 17.34 -6.84 17.16
C GLN A 182 18.83 -6.71 16.85
N ALA A 183 19.47 -5.69 17.45
CA ALA A 183 20.92 -5.61 17.42
C ALA A 183 21.43 -6.95 17.92
N GLY A 184 22.08 -7.70 17.06
CA GLY A 184 22.59 -9.03 17.36
C GLY A 184 23.50 -8.93 18.60
N VAL A 185 23.22 -9.77 19.58
CA VAL A 185 24.12 -10.10 20.68
C VAL A 185 25.25 -10.93 20.12
#